data_0680fc330a73a115893b9699a1ac2fb3
#
_entry.id   0680fc330a73a115893b9699a1ac2fb3
#
_cell.length_a   1.000
_cell.length_b   1.000
_cell.length_c   1.000
_cell.angle_alpha   90.00
_cell.angle_beta   90.00
_cell.angle_gamma   90.00
#
_symmetry.space_group_name_H-M   'P 1'
#
loop_
_entity.id
_entity.type
_entity.pdbx_description
1 polymer ?
#
loop_
_entity_poly.entity_id
_entity_poly.type
_entity_poly.pdbx_seq_one_letter_code
_entity_poly.pdbx_strand_id
1 'polypeptide(L)'
;KNIKNFKPSVIFNALHGQFGEDGYIQTILDQYKISYTHSGAIASSIAMDKEISKKIFIKNKIKTPKFFTYSYDISNHDLIKKIKRKLKFPVVVKPLNEGSSVNVYISDKTNLSKIIYKLKSYKKVMIEQFIAGREIQVAIMGDRKLGAIELKPKRKFYDYQAKYNSKAKTKHIIPVELPKFKFNQLMNTAFKA
;
A
#
# COMPACT_ATOMS: atom_id res chain seq x y z
N LYS A 1 -27.05 -6.96 -12.18
CA LYS A 1 -28.03 -7.91 -12.77
C LYS A 1 -27.38 -9.22 -13.25
N ASN A 2 -26.25 -9.14 -13.95
CA ASN A 2 -25.64 -10.32 -14.58
C ASN A 2 -25.08 -11.36 -13.60
N ILE A 3 -24.50 -10.94 -12.48
CA ILE A 3 -23.93 -11.85 -11.46
C ILE A 3 -25.04 -12.73 -10.84
N LYS A 4 -26.22 -12.15 -10.53
CA LYS A 4 -27.35 -12.92 -10.01
C LYS A 4 -27.85 -14.00 -10.96
N ASN A 5 -27.91 -13.66 -12.25
CA ASN A 5 -28.38 -14.58 -13.29
C ASN A 5 -27.38 -15.70 -13.58
N PHE A 6 -26.07 -15.38 -13.46
CA PHE A 6 -25.00 -16.36 -13.68
C PHE A 6 -24.85 -17.37 -12.54
N LYS A 7 -25.29 -17.03 -11.30
CA LYS A 7 -25.24 -17.87 -10.09
C LYS A 7 -23.87 -18.55 -9.87
N PRO A 8 -22.77 -17.80 -9.80
CA PRO A 8 -21.45 -18.41 -9.64
C PRO A 8 -21.31 -19.04 -8.25
N SER A 9 -20.59 -20.15 -8.13
CA SER A 9 -20.23 -20.76 -6.85
C SER A 9 -19.18 -19.94 -6.10
N VAL A 10 -18.28 -19.27 -6.82
CA VAL A 10 -17.24 -18.41 -6.28
C VAL A 10 -16.84 -17.35 -7.31
N ILE A 11 -16.46 -16.16 -6.85
CA ILE A 11 -15.96 -15.09 -7.70
C ILE A 11 -14.48 -14.88 -7.41
N PHE A 12 -13.65 -14.97 -8.47
CA PHE A 12 -12.29 -14.47 -8.45
C PHE A 12 -12.32 -12.97 -8.73
N ASN A 13 -12.03 -12.16 -7.70
CA ASN A 13 -11.97 -10.71 -7.86
C ASN A 13 -10.57 -10.28 -8.31
N ALA A 14 -10.45 -9.81 -9.56
CA ALA A 14 -9.22 -9.27 -10.14
C ALA A 14 -9.29 -7.74 -10.33
N LEU A 15 -10.24 -7.07 -9.67
CA LEU A 15 -10.34 -5.61 -9.70
C LEU A 15 -9.25 -4.98 -8.82
N HIS A 16 -8.76 -3.81 -9.23
CA HIS A 16 -7.74 -3.06 -8.51
C HIS A 16 -8.25 -1.69 -8.07
N GLY A 17 -7.76 -1.22 -6.91
CA GLY A 17 -8.07 0.11 -6.38
C GLY A 17 -9.51 0.25 -5.92
N GLN A 18 -10.08 1.43 -6.17
CA GLN A 18 -11.44 1.78 -5.75
C GLN A 18 -12.46 0.81 -6.31
N PHE A 19 -13.48 0.48 -5.50
CA PHE A 19 -14.53 -0.51 -5.72
C PHE A 19 -14.06 -1.97 -5.71
N GLY A 20 -12.81 -2.28 -6.04
CA GLY A 20 -12.29 -3.64 -6.09
C GLY A 20 -11.62 -4.10 -4.80
N GLU A 21 -10.86 -3.21 -4.16
CA GLU A 21 -10.00 -3.53 -3.02
C GLU A 21 -10.40 -2.79 -1.72
N ASP A 22 -11.43 -1.94 -1.75
CA ASP A 22 -11.85 -1.07 -0.66
C ASP A 22 -13.04 -1.57 0.16
N GLY A 23 -13.48 -2.80 -0.09
CA GLY A 23 -14.64 -3.42 0.58
C GLY A 23 -15.96 -3.22 -0.16
N TYR A 24 -16.02 -2.39 -1.21
CA TYR A 24 -17.28 -2.10 -1.90
C TYR A 24 -17.88 -3.32 -2.60
N ILE A 25 -17.11 -3.95 -3.49
CA ILE A 25 -17.59 -5.16 -4.20
C ILE A 25 -17.80 -6.31 -3.22
N GLN A 26 -16.96 -6.45 -2.20
CA GLN A 26 -17.08 -7.47 -1.16
C GLN A 26 -18.43 -7.34 -0.43
N THR A 27 -18.82 -6.12 -0.04
CA THR A 27 -20.11 -5.85 0.58
C THR A 27 -21.30 -6.28 -0.32
N ILE A 28 -21.20 -6.02 -1.62
CA ILE A 28 -22.23 -6.45 -2.58
C ILE A 28 -22.30 -7.97 -2.66
N LEU A 29 -21.14 -8.64 -2.72
CA LEU A 29 -21.09 -10.10 -2.80
C LEU A 29 -21.60 -10.77 -1.53
N ASP A 30 -21.27 -10.20 -0.35
CA ASP A 30 -21.79 -10.65 0.95
C ASP A 30 -23.33 -10.56 1.01
N GLN A 31 -23.93 -9.46 0.53
CA GLN A 31 -25.38 -9.30 0.45
C GLN A 31 -26.04 -10.36 -0.42
N TYR A 32 -25.36 -10.83 -1.46
CA TYR A 32 -25.85 -11.91 -2.33
C TYR A 32 -25.42 -13.31 -1.90
N LYS A 33 -24.71 -13.42 -0.76
CA LYS A 33 -24.18 -14.69 -0.24
C LYS A 33 -23.30 -15.43 -1.26
N ILE A 34 -22.53 -14.69 -2.06
CA ILE A 34 -21.63 -15.24 -3.07
C ILE A 34 -20.21 -15.24 -2.50
N SER A 35 -19.56 -16.39 -2.45
CA SER A 35 -18.17 -16.55 -2.04
C SER A 35 -17.22 -15.86 -3.00
N TYR A 36 -16.11 -15.33 -2.49
CA TYR A 36 -15.07 -14.65 -3.29
C TYR A 36 -13.68 -14.89 -2.72
N THR A 37 -12.65 -14.61 -3.53
CA THR A 37 -11.26 -14.95 -3.22
C THR A 37 -10.49 -13.88 -2.42
N HIS A 38 -11.10 -12.75 -2.13
CA HIS A 38 -10.48 -11.64 -1.38
C HIS A 38 -10.77 -11.72 0.11
N SER A 39 -10.04 -10.87 0.87
CA SER A 39 -10.39 -10.56 2.25
C SER A 39 -11.78 -9.95 2.33
N GLY A 40 -12.47 -10.12 3.46
CA GLY A 40 -13.83 -9.59 3.67
C GLY A 40 -13.92 -8.07 3.59
N ALA A 41 -15.14 -7.55 3.47
CA ALA A 41 -15.40 -6.12 3.23
C ALA A 41 -14.74 -5.20 4.26
N ILE A 42 -14.83 -5.51 5.55
CA ILE A 42 -14.23 -4.69 6.64
C ILE A 42 -12.72 -4.70 6.55
N ALA A 43 -12.08 -5.87 6.36
CA ALA A 43 -10.63 -5.99 6.26
C ALA A 43 -10.10 -5.23 5.04
N SER A 44 -10.76 -5.35 3.89
CA SER A 44 -10.42 -4.63 2.65
C SER A 44 -10.52 -3.11 2.83
N SER A 45 -11.61 -2.61 3.45
CA SER A 45 -11.79 -1.18 3.72
C SER A 45 -10.72 -0.63 4.68
N ILE A 46 -10.39 -1.35 5.74
CA ILE A 46 -9.33 -1.00 6.67
C ILE A 46 -7.96 -0.98 5.97
N ALA A 47 -7.67 -1.99 5.15
CA ALA A 47 -6.40 -2.11 4.44
C ALA A 47 -6.20 -0.99 3.41
N MET A 48 -7.27 -0.52 2.78
CA MET A 48 -7.23 0.57 1.82
C MET A 48 -6.85 1.91 2.48
N ASP A 49 -7.31 2.18 3.70
CA ASP A 49 -6.95 3.38 4.46
C ASP A 49 -5.60 3.23 5.15
N LYS A 50 -4.57 3.88 4.58
CA LYS A 50 -3.18 3.79 5.07
C LYS A 50 -2.99 4.33 6.49
N GLU A 51 -3.81 5.27 6.93
CA GLU A 51 -3.73 5.79 8.30
C GLU A 51 -4.27 4.76 9.29
N ILE A 52 -5.42 4.16 8.98
CA ILE A 52 -6.06 3.15 9.83
C ILE A 52 -5.18 1.90 9.89
N SER A 53 -4.76 1.36 8.74
CA SER A 53 -3.89 0.17 8.68
C SER A 53 -2.61 0.36 9.47
N LYS A 54 -1.93 1.51 9.33
CA LYS A 54 -0.69 1.76 10.07
C LYS A 54 -0.91 1.92 11.58
N LYS A 55 -2.04 2.47 12.00
CA LYS A 55 -2.42 2.51 13.43
C LYS A 55 -2.62 1.10 13.99
N ILE A 56 -3.28 0.22 13.21
CA ILE A 56 -3.48 -1.19 13.59
C ILE A 56 -2.13 -1.91 13.65
N PHE A 57 -1.25 -1.72 12.67
CA PHE A 57 0.10 -2.31 12.67
C PHE A 57 0.89 -1.89 13.91
N ILE A 58 0.88 -0.61 14.26
CA ILE A 58 1.56 -0.10 15.47
C ILE A 58 0.99 -0.74 16.73
N LYS A 59 -0.35 -0.79 16.86
CA LYS A 59 -1.04 -1.44 17.99
C LYS A 59 -0.63 -2.90 18.14
N ASN A 60 -0.44 -3.59 17.04
CA ASN A 60 -0.02 -5.00 16.98
C ASN A 60 1.50 -5.21 16.96
N LYS A 61 2.29 -4.18 17.23
CA LYS A 61 3.77 -4.25 17.25
C LYS A 61 4.37 -4.70 15.90
N ILE A 62 3.69 -4.42 14.78
CA ILE A 62 4.21 -4.61 13.44
C ILE A 62 4.94 -3.33 13.03
N LYS A 63 6.21 -3.48 12.66
CA LYS A 63 7.04 -2.33 12.25
C LYS A 63 6.50 -1.70 10.97
N THR A 64 6.32 -0.38 10.99
CA THR A 64 5.93 0.42 9.84
C THR A 64 6.69 1.74 9.86
N PRO A 65 6.99 2.37 8.71
CA PRO A 65 7.67 3.67 8.68
C PRO A 65 6.96 4.70 9.55
N LYS A 66 7.71 5.54 10.25
CA LYS A 66 7.13 6.68 10.99
C LYS A 66 6.37 7.58 10.03
N PHE A 67 5.22 8.09 10.44
CA PHE A 67 4.37 8.91 9.59
C PHE A 67 3.56 9.92 10.38
N PHE A 68 2.99 10.86 9.67
CA PHE A 68 1.86 11.69 10.10
C PHE A 68 1.00 12.04 8.88
N THR A 69 -0.23 12.47 9.14
CA THR A 69 -1.13 12.97 8.10
C THR A 69 -1.10 14.48 8.07
N TYR A 70 -1.32 15.05 6.89
CA TYR A 70 -1.32 16.48 6.62
C TYR A 70 -2.59 16.86 5.86
N SER A 71 -3.33 17.83 6.43
CA SER A 71 -4.63 18.30 5.93
C SER A 71 -4.54 19.74 5.40
N TYR A 72 -3.36 20.19 5.00
CA TYR A 72 -3.08 21.54 4.47
C TYR A 72 -3.37 22.68 5.46
N ASP A 73 -3.29 22.36 6.74
CA ASP A 73 -3.63 23.19 7.89
C ASP A 73 -2.48 24.05 8.42
N ILE A 74 -1.28 23.87 7.91
CA ILE A 74 -0.09 24.64 8.27
C ILE A 74 0.67 25.10 7.02
N SER A 75 1.48 26.16 7.15
CA SER A 75 2.33 26.66 6.09
C SER A 75 3.36 25.63 5.60
N ASN A 76 3.85 25.78 4.36
CA ASN A 76 4.94 24.93 3.85
C ASN A 76 6.20 25.02 4.71
N HIS A 77 6.49 26.19 5.29
CA HIS A 77 7.63 26.38 6.18
C HIS A 77 7.48 25.54 7.46
N ASP A 78 6.31 25.56 8.09
CA ASP A 78 6.02 24.79 9.29
C ASP A 78 5.94 23.29 9.02
N LEU A 79 5.43 22.92 7.82
CA LEU A 79 5.45 21.53 7.38
C LEU A 79 6.89 21.02 7.25
N ILE A 80 7.81 21.79 6.65
CA ILE A 80 9.22 21.44 6.55
C ILE A 80 9.84 21.27 7.94
N LYS A 81 9.56 22.19 8.88
CA LYS A 81 10.01 22.07 10.29
C LYS A 81 9.48 20.79 10.94
N LYS A 82 8.18 20.49 10.76
CA LYS A 82 7.53 19.28 11.28
C LYS A 82 8.17 18.01 10.74
N ILE A 83 8.46 17.95 9.43
CA ILE A 83 9.15 16.83 8.78
C ILE A 83 10.55 16.65 9.36
N LYS A 84 11.35 17.70 9.43
CA LYS A 84 12.72 17.64 10.00
C LYS A 84 12.73 17.08 11.43
N ARG A 85 11.77 17.50 12.24
CA ARG A 85 11.66 17.08 13.63
C ARG A 85 11.21 15.62 13.78
N LYS A 86 10.22 15.18 12.99
CA LYS A 86 9.56 13.87 13.16
C LYS A 86 10.11 12.74 12.28
N LEU A 87 10.53 13.04 11.06
CA LEU A 87 10.79 12.01 10.03
C LEU A 87 12.19 12.07 9.43
N LYS A 88 12.75 13.26 9.20
CA LYS A 88 13.93 13.57 8.36
C LYS A 88 13.63 13.35 6.85
N PHE A 89 14.33 14.10 5.99
CA PHE A 89 14.27 13.93 4.54
C PHE A 89 15.25 12.83 4.07
N PRO A 90 14.98 12.16 2.92
CA PRO A 90 13.76 12.26 2.12
C PRO A 90 12.55 11.62 2.80
N VAL A 91 11.34 12.03 2.38
CA VAL A 91 10.06 11.48 2.83
C VAL A 91 9.25 10.96 1.64
N VAL A 92 8.28 10.10 1.91
CA VAL A 92 7.25 9.71 0.94
C VAL A 92 5.98 10.49 1.23
N VAL A 93 5.42 11.10 0.18
CA VAL A 93 4.13 11.80 0.25
C VAL A 93 3.14 11.06 -0.65
N LYS A 94 1.98 10.68 -0.11
CA LYS A 94 0.99 9.88 -0.83
C LYS A 94 -0.44 10.11 -0.32
N PRO A 95 -1.47 9.89 -1.15
CA PRO A 95 -2.86 9.85 -0.70
C PRO A 95 -3.09 8.71 0.30
N LEU A 96 -4.14 8.84 1.13
CA LEU A 96 -4.49 7.82 2.12
C LEU A 96 -5.12 6.59 1.47
N ASN A 97 -6.01 6.77 0.51
CA ASN A 97 -6.93 5.73 0.02
C ASN A 97 -6.69 5.33 -1.45
N GLU A 98 -5.49 5.60 -1.99
CA GLU A 98 -5.13 5.17 -3.34
C GLU A 98 -4.36 3.86 -3.33
N GLY A 99 -4.56 3.06 -4.39
CA GLY A 99 -3.80 1.84 -4.64
C GLY A 99 -2.68 2.03 -5.68
N SER A 100 -2.01 0.95 -6.07
CA SER A 100 -1.11 0.82 -7.22
C SER A 100 -0.02 1.89 -7.36
N SER A 101 0.44 2.49 -6.27
CA SER A 101 1.40 3.61 -6.25
C SER A 101 0.93 4.87 -7.00
N VAL A 102 -0.39 5.04 -7.19
CA VAL A 102 -0.95 6.26 -7.77
C VAL A 102 -0.63 7.43 -6.84
N ASN A 103 -0.07 8.50 -7.43
CA ASN A 103 0.26 9.74 -6.71
C ASN A 103 1.19 9.54 -5.49
N VAL A 104 2.09 8.56 -5.54
CA VAL A 104 3.14 8.36 -4.53
C VAL A 104 4.42 9.07 -4.99
N TYR A 105 4.95 9.93 -4.15
CA TYR A 105 6.14 10.74 -4.47
C TYR A 105 7.20 10.63 -3.38
N ILE A 106 8.48 10.47 -3.77
CA ILE A 106 9.61 10.69 -2.88
C ILE A 106 9.95 12.17 -2.93
N SER A 107 10.03 12.79 -1.77
CA SER A 107 10.23 14.23 -1.62
C SER A 107 11.45 14.54 -0.77
N ASP A 108 12.25 15.46 -1.25
CA ASP A 108 13.21 16.21 -0.48
C ASP A 108 12.65 17.60 -0.10
N LYS A 109 13.50 18.43 0.52
CA LYS A 109 13.09 19.78 0.93
C LYS A 109 12.76 20.68 -0.29
N THR A 110 13.42 20.46 -1.44
CA THR A 110 13.33 21.37 -2.59
C THR A 110 12.06 21.18 -3.41
N ASN A 111 11.58 19.94 -3.52
CA ASN A 111 10.42 19.61 -4.34
C ASN A 111 9.11 19.43 -3.54
N LEU A 112 9.15 19.53 -2.19
CA LEU A 112 8.00 19.26 -1.33
C LEU A 112 6.79 20.14 -1.69
N SER A 113 6.97 21.44 -1.83
CA SER A 113 5.86 22.37 -2.12
C SER A 113 5.16 22.02 -3.44
N LYS A 114 5.93 21.64 -4.47
CA LYS A 114 5.39 21.20 -5.76
C LYS A 114 4.57 19.91 -5.63
N ILE A 115 5.04 18.96 -4.82
CA ILE A 115 4.34 17.69 -4.57
C ILE A 115 3.05 17.94 -3.79
N ILE A 116 3.11 18.73 -2.72
CA ILE A 116 1.94 19.11 -1.91
C ILE A 116 0.88 19.81 -2.78
N TYR A 117 1.30 20.71 -3.67
CA TYR A 117 0.37 21.37 -4.60
C TYR A 117 -0.30 20.38 -5.56
N LYS A 118 0.45 19.40 -6.12
CA LYS A 118 -0.12 18.35 -6.98
C LYS A 118 -1.16 17.49 -6.27
N LEU A 119 -1.00 17.30 -4.98
CA LEU A 119 -1.88 16.46 -4.17
C LEU A 119 -3.03 17.24 -3.51
N LYS A 120 -3.19 18.53 -3.83
CA LYS A 120 -4.16 19.42 -3.16
C LYS A 120 -5.63 18.99 -3.36
N SER A 121 -5.92 18.21 -4.41
CA SER A 121 -7.26 17.62 -4.62
C SER A 121 -7.64 16.60 -3.55
N TYR A 122 -6.67 15.99 -2.91
CA TYR A 122 -6.88 15.11 -1.76
C TYR A 122 -7.02 15.96 -0.50
N LYS A 123 -8.11 15.81 0.24
CA LYS A 123 -8.36 16.57 1.49
C LYS A 123 -7.25 16.31 2.55
N LYS A 124 -6.60 15.16 2.47
CA LYS A 124 -5.59 14.70 3.42
C LYS A 124 -4.59 13.78 2.73
N VAL A 125 -3.31 13.94 3.06
CA VAL A 125 -2.22 13.09 2.55
C VAL A 125 -1.40 12.52 3.69
N MET A 126 -0.75 11.39 3.47
CA MET A 126 0.24 10.82 4.37
C MET A 126 1.63 11.32 4.00
N ILE A 127 2.41 11.70 5.01
CA ILE A 127 3.84 11.96 4.90
C ILE A 127 4.53 10.96 5.80
N GLU A 128 5.38 10.11 5.22
CA GLU A 128 6.08 9.05 5.95
C GLU A 128 7.57 9.03 5.66
N GLN A 129 8.32 8.44 6.56
CA GLN A 129 9.75 8.22 6.41
C GLN A 129 10.03 7.37 5.16
N PHE A 130 10.93 7.82 4.29
CA PHE A 130 11.44 6.98 3.21
C PHE A 130 12.37 5.91 3.79
N ILE A 131 12.10 4.66 3.47
CA ILE A 131 12.94 3.52 3.86
C ILE A 131 13.64 3.00 2.60
N ALA A 132 14.93 3.19 2.54
CA ALA A 132 15.74 2.58 1.49
C ALA A 132 15.87 1.06 1.73
N GLY A 133 15.82 0.26 0.66
CA GLY A 133 15.97 -1.18 0.78
C GLY A 133 15.41 -1.94 -0.41
N ARG A 134 15.42 -3.26 -0.26
CA ARG A 134 14.83 -4.19 -1.22
C ARG A 134 13.32 -4.21 -1.04
N GLU A 135 12.57 -4.27 -2.13
CA GLU A 135 11.12 -4.41 -2.10
C GLU A 135 10.74 -5.88 -2.26
N ILE A 136 10.18 -6.45 -1.22
CA ILE A 136 9.79 -7.86 -1.19
C ILE A 136 8.31 -7.93 -0.83
N GLN A 137 7.53 -8.57 -1.69
CA GLN A 137 6.12 -8.86 -1.46
C GLN A 137 5.96 -10.29 -0.96
N VAL A 138 5.02 -10.48 -0.03
CA VAL A 138 4.69 -11.78 0.55
C VAL A 138 3.22 -12.07 0.26
N ALA A 139 2.92 -13.27 -0.18
CA ALA A 139 1.57 -13.73 -0.40
C ALA A 139 1.10 -14.62 0.76
N ILE A 140 -0.05 -14.26 1.31
CA ILE A 140 -0.74 -15.03 2.35
C ILE A 140 -2.14 -15.40 1.82
N MET A 141 -2.58 -16.63 2.06
CA MET A 141 -3.92 -17.10 1.71
C MET A 141 -4.51 -17.87 2.89
N GLY A 142 -5.47 -17.26 3.56
CA GLY A 142 -5.98 -17.78 4.82
C GLY A 142 -4.85 -17.92 5.86
N ASP A 143 -4.63 -19.12 6.35
CA ASP A 143 -3.54 -19.48 7.28
C ASP A 143 -2.23 -19.90 6.60
N ARG A 144 -2.18 -19.87 5.26
CA ARG A 144 -1.04 -20.36 4.48
C ARG A 144 -0.12 -19.23 4.04
N LYS A 145 1.15 -19.38 4.33
CA LYS A 145 2.24 -18.54 3.82
C LYS A 145 2.67 -19.09 2.46
N LEU A 146 2.23 -18.48 1.35
CA LEU A 146 2.46 -19.03 0.01
C LEU A 146 3.88 -18.81 -0.49
N GLY A 147 4.48 -17.65 -0.20
CA GLY A 147 5.82 -17.34 -0.64
C GLY A 147 6.11 -15.85 -0.69
N ALA A 148 7.29 -15.52 -1.18
CA ALA A 148 7.74 -14.15 -1.34
C ALA A 148 8.37 -13.93 -2.72
N ILE A 149 8.27 -12.71 -3.23
CA ILE A 149 8.85 -12.25 -4.48
C ILE A 149 9.58 -10.93 -4.26
N GLU A 150 10.80 -10.81 -4.75
CA GLU A 150 11.50 -9.53 -4.78
C GLU A 150 11.22 -8.79 -6.08
N LEU A 151 10.86 -7.53 -5.95
CA LEU A 151 10.63 -6.62 -7.05
C LEU A 151 11.84 -5.70 -7.21
N LYS A 152 12.58 -5.86 -8.30
CA LYS A 152 13.78 -5.06 -8.58
C LYS A 152 13.54 -4.19 -9.80
N PRO A 153 12.98 -2.98 -9.61
CA PRO A 153 12.78 -2.04 -10.71
C PRO A 153 14.13 -1.54 -11.22
N LYS A 154 14.22 -1.24 -12.52
CA LYS A 154 15.38 -0.52 -13.08
C LYS A 154 15.41 0.94 -12.65
N ARG A 155 14.30 1.50 -12.21
CA ARG A 155 14.11 2.85 -11.70
C ARG A 155 14.44 2.93 -10.22
N LYS A 156 14.68 4.15 -9.73
CA LYS A 156 14.98 4.39 -8.30
C LYS A 156 13.85 4.00 -7.34
N PHE A 157 12.62 3.82 -7.86
CA PHE A 157 11.44 3.51 -7.06
C PHE A 157 10.45 2.66 -7.85
N TYR A 158 9.72 1.76 -7.17
CA TYR A 158 8.68 0.92 -7.77
C TYR A 158 7.35 1.70 -7.83
N ASP A 159 7.32 2.69 -8.75
CA ASP A 159 6.17 3.55 -9.01
C ASP A 159 5.14 2.89 -9.94
N TYR A 160 4.06 3.61 -10.23
CA TYR A 160 3.02 3.17 -11.17
C TYR A 160 3.59 2.75 -12.53
N GLN A 161 4.55 3.51 -13.07
CA GLN A 161 5.20 3.20 -14.33
C GLN A 161 6.04 1.91 -14.26
N ALA A 162 6.70 1.66 -13.13
CA ALA A 162 7.46 0.42 -12.92
C ALA A 162 6.54 -0.81 -12.80
N LYS A 163 5.28 -0.61 -12.39
CA LYS A 163 4.28 -1.70 -12.25
C LYS A 163 3.63 -2.07 -13.57
N TYR A 164 3.23 -1.09 -14.38
CA TYR A 164 2.30 -1.30 -15.49
C TYR A 164 2.90 -1.00 -16.87
N ASN A 165 4.06 -0.34 -16.95
CA ASN A 165 4.70 -0.08 -18.23
C ASN A 165 5.57 -1.29 -18.63
N SER A 166 5.24 -1.95 -19.72
CA SER A 166 6.00 -3.09 -20.27
C SER A 166 7.47 -2.77 -20.53
N LYS A 167 7.79 -1.51 -20.83
CA LYS A 167 9.17 -1.03 -21.04
C LYS A 167 9.95 -0.81 -19.73
N ALA A 168 9.29 -0.84 -18.57
CA ALA A 168 9.96 -0.60 -17.28
C ALA A 168 10.90 -1.72 -16.84
N LYS A 169 10.73 -2.93 -17.42
CA LYS A 169 11.60 -4.10 -17.22
C LYS A 169 11.92 -4.38 -15.74
N THR A 170 10.92 -4.30 -14.86
CA THR A 170 11.07 -4.71 -13.47
C THR A 170 11.39 -6.20 -13.41
N LYS A 171 12.45 -6.58 -12.71
CA LYS A 171 12.77 -7.98 -12.48
C LYS A 171 11.95 -8.53 -11.30
N HIS A 172 11.35 -9.69 -11.52
CA HIS A 172 10.65 -10.47 -10.50
C HIS A 172 11.52 -11.64 -10.11
N ILE A 173 12.04 -11.66 -8.89
CA ILE A 173 13.04 -12.65 -8.44
C ILE A 173 12.38 -13.61 -7.48
N ILE A 174 12.32 -14.89 -7.88
CA ILE A 174 11.83 -16.04 -7.11
C ILE A 174 12.83 -17.19 -7.34
N PRO A 175 13.34 -17.83 -6.28
CA PRO A 175 13.16 -17.50 -4.85
C PRO A 175 13.86 -16.21 -4.45
N VAL A 176 13.40 -15.61 -3.34
CA VAL A 176 14.06 -14.43 -2.78
C VAL A 176 15.33 -14.87 -2.04
N GLU A 177 16.47 -14.31 -2.44
CA GLU A 177 17.76 -14.59 -1.80
C GLU A 177 17.86 -13.84 -0.46
N LEU A 178 17.55 -14.54 0.62
CA LEU A 178 17.67 -14.06 2.00
C LEU A 178 18.21 -15.19 2.91
N PRO A 179 18.98 -14.87 3.96
CA PRO A 179 19.27 -15.82 5.01
C PRO A 179 17.97 -16.40 5.60
N LYS A 180 17.94 -17.71 5.87
CA LYS A 180 16.73 -18.44 6.33
C LYS A 180 16.00 -17.75 7.47
N PHE A 181 16.73 -17.23 8.45
CA PHE A 181 16.13 -16.54 9.60
C PHE A 181 15.41 -15.25 9.19
N LYS A 182 15.98 -14.44 8.25
CA LYS A 182 15.35 -13.22 7.72
C LYS A 182 14.14 -13.54 6.88
N PHE A 183 14.20 -14.58 6.05
CA PHE A 183 13.06 -15.04 5.27
C PHE A 183 11.91 -15.45 6.19
N ASN A 184 12.18 -16.24 7.23
CA ASN A 184 11.17 -16.64 8.20
C ASN A 184 10.59 -15.44 8.96
N GLN A 185 11.42 -14.47 9.35
CA GLN A 185 10.95 -13.23 9.98
C GLN A 185 10.04 -12.42 9.05
N LEU A 186 10.38 -12.32 7.77
CA LEU A 186 9.58 -11.66 6.75
C LEU A 186 8.20 -12.34 6.62
N MET A 187 8.17 -13.66 6.43
CA MET A 187 6.95 -14.44 6.29
C MET A 187 6.05 -14.35 7.53
N ASN A 188 6.64 -14.41 8.72
CA ASN A 188 5.90 -14.29 9.98
C ASN A 188 5.35 -12.86 10.18
N THR A 189 6.09 -11.84 9.76
CA THR A 189 5.62 -10.45 9.85
C THR A 189 4.44 -10.22 8.93
N ALA A 190 4.50 -10.71 7.69
CA ALA A 190 3.39 -10.62 6.74
C ALA A 190 2.16 -11.41 7.17
N PHE A 191 2.37 -12.59 7.77
CA PHE A 191 1.27 -13.40 8.31
C PHE A 191 0.56 -12.74 9.48
N LYS A 192 1.30 -11.96 10.27
CA LYS A 192 0.75 -11.22 11.41
C LYS A 192 -0.02 -9.96 10.98
N ALA A 193 0.33 -9.38 9.81
CA ALA A 193 -0.28 -8.14 9.31
C ALA A 193 -1.67 -8.38 8.75
#